data_ebfd58559dd41c88b1288d77642f2eb4
#
_entry.id   ebfd58559dd41c88b1288d77642f2eb4
#
_cell.length_a   1.000
_cell.length_b   1.000
_cell.length_c   1.000
_cell.angle_alpha   90.00
_cell.angle_beta   90.00
_cell.angle_gamma   90.00
#
_symmetry.space_group_name_H-M   'P 1'
#
loop_
_entity.id
_entity.type
_entity.pdbx_description
1 polymer ?
#
loop_
_entity_poly.entity_id
_entity_poly.type
_entity_poly.pdbx_seq_one_letter_code
_entity_poly.pdbx_strand_id
1 'polypeptide(L)'
;MKTHAKALLVPDSVPVSSVRRARAATTLRSLVVALAAATLGACSMIPVFERPAAPVPATFPQATPTAAPVVAPLADTIAWRDYFADQRLREVIALALENNRDLRVAALNIERARAQYGIQQADLFPSIAVSGGQSAQRVPGDLSMTGDSNVSRQYSANLGFASYELDFFGRVRSLEEQALQNYLATEEARRSAQISLVAEVANAWLRLAADRERLALAHNTRQTRQASFDLVRRSLELGAVSALDVHQAETLLQSARADAARFETVVAQDRNVLAQLVGGGVPDTLLPDGLEQAVATVAELPAGVPSEVLTRRPDIVQAERALLAANASIGAARAAFFPRITLTATAGTASSTLDGLFDGGSGAWSFVPQLRLPIFEAGRLQASLDLAEIQRDINVAQYEKAIQSAFREVADALAERATVAERIDARRKQVAATQNSFKLSDARYRGGVDSYLSLLDAQRSLYAAELELIGRRRLAVTAPSHPPRSGRP
;
A
#
# COMPACT_ATOMS: atom_id res chain seq x y z
N MET A 1 92.03 -15.08 -70.20
CA MET A 1 91.63 -13.83 -69.57
C MET A 1 90.40 -14.16 -68.81
N LYS A 2 90.38 -13.89 -67.52
CA LYS A 2 89.52 -14.53 -66.51
C LYS A 2 88.23 -13.77 -66.32
N THR A 3 87.07 -14.42 -66.45
CA THR A 3 85.76 -13.93 -66.14
C THR A 3 85.29 -14.46 -64.77
N HIS A 4 85.04 -13.57 -63.86
CA HIS A 4 84.40 -13.86 -62.53
C HIS A 4 82.90 -13.91 -62.65
N ALA A 5 82.29 -15.05 -62.23
CA ALA A 5 80.86 -15.19 -62.03
C ALA A 5 80.52 -14.88 -60.57
N LYS A 6 79.59 -13.94 -60.35
CA LYS A 6 79.05 -13.63 -59.09
C LYS A 6 77.81 -14.49 -58.81
N ALA A 7 77.86 -15.28 -57.73
CA ALA A 7 76.71 -16.04 -57.27
C ALA A 7 75.70 -15.10 -56.49
N LEU A 8 74.44 -15.16 -56.85
CA LEU A 8 73.31 -14.49 -56.14
C LEU A 8 72.76 -15.42 -55.05
N LEU A 9 72.86 -15.01 -53.82
CA LEU A 9 72.22 -15.68 -52.68
C LEU A 9 70.73 -15.32 -52.69
N VAL A 10 69.88 -16.36 -52.72
CA VAL A 10 68.42 -16.24 -52.55
C VAL A 10 68.10 -16.30 -51.04
N PRO A 11 67.32 -15.42 -50.45
CA PRO A 11 66.94 -15.49 -49.03
C PRO A 11 65.84 -16.53 -48.83
N ASP A 12 65.99 -17.39 -47.81
CA ASP A 12 65.04 -18.40 -47.38
C ASP A 12 63.65 -17.79 -47.06
N SER A 13 62.63 -18.35 -47.67
CA SER A 13 61.22 -18.01 -47.42
C SER A 13 60.78 -18.67 -46.10
N VAL A 14 60.54 -17.82 -45.09
CA VAL A 14 59.89 -18.21 -43.82
C VAL A 14 58.45 -18.69 -44.10
N PRO A 15 58.01 -19.87 -43.61
CA PRO A 15 56.69 -20.40 -43.92
C PRO A 15 55.60 -19.60 -43.21
N VAL A 16 54.77 -18.83 -43.94
CA VAL A 16 53.63 -17.98 -43.53
C VAL A 16 52.51 -18.82 -42.85
N SER A 17 52.57 -20.15 -42.85
CA SER A 17 51.57 -21.06 -42.33
C SER A 17 51.51 -21.20 -40.79
N SER A 18 52.63 -20.93 -40.08
CA SER A 18 52.69 -21.07 -38.62
C SER A 18 52.07 -19.90 -37.86
N VAL A 19 52.12 -18.68 -38.37
CA VAL A 19 51.55 -17.45 -37.73
C VAL A 19 50.02 -17.41 -37.84
N ARG A 20 49.42 -17.94 -38.89
CA ARG A 20 47.97 -18.04 -39.04
C ARG A 20 47.34 -19.06 -38.10
N ARG A 21 48.00 -20.21 -37.82
CA ARG A 21 47.47 -21.21 -36.87
C ARG A 21 47.54 -20.75 -35.41
N ALA A 22 48.54 -19.98 -35.00
CA ALA A 22 48.66 -19.45 -33.67
C ALA A 22 47.59 -18.36 -33.38
N ARG A 23 47.29 -17.49 -34.37
CA ARG A 23 46.20 -16.47 -34.24
C ARG A 23 44.82 -17.10 -34.23
N ALA A 24 44.53 -18.14 -34.99
CA ALA A 24 43.25 -18.84 -34.98
C ALA A 24 43.01 -19.59 -33.66
N ALA A 25 44.07 -20.16 -33.04
CA ALA A 25 43.93 -20.83 -31.73
C ALA A 25 43.68 -19.83 -30.57
N THR A 26 44.28 -18.63 -30.61
CA THR A 26 44.00 -17.57 -29.61
C THR A 26 42.63 -16.99 -29.77
N THR A 27 42.15 -16.76 -31.00
CA THR A 27 40.76 -16.26 -31.22
C THR A 27 39.70 -17.29 -30.86
N LEU A 28 39.96 -18.59 -31.09
CA LEU A 28 39.02 -19.66 -30.68
C LEU A 28 38.97 -19.80 -29.15
N ARG A 29 40.09 -19.66 -28.46
CA ARG A 29 40.18 -19.68 -26.99
C ARG A 29 39.46 -18.49 -26.39
N SER A 30 39.63 -17.27 -26.93
CA SER A 30 38.93 -16.07 -26.47
C SER A 30 37.43 -16.12 -26.76
N LEU A 31 37.01 -16.74 -27.88
CA LEU A 31 35.59 -16.95 -28.21
C LEU A 31 34.96 -17.98 -27.28
N VAL A 32 35.64 -19.08 -26.95
CA VAL A 32 35.18 -20.09 -26.00
C VAL A 32 35.06 -19.51 -24.58
N VAL A 33 36.05 -18.72 -24.16
CA VAL A 33 35.99 -18.02 -22.86
C VAL A 33 34.88 -16.97 -22.83
N ALA A 34 34.67 -16.22 -23.89
CA ALA A 34 33.56 -15.25 -24.00
C ALA A 34 32.20 -15.96 -24.03
N LEU A 35 32.07 -17.09 -24.72
CA LEU A 35 30.85 -17.90 -24.77
C LEU A 35 30.56 -18.56 -23.41
N ALA A 36 31.60 -19.08 -22.73
CA ALA A 36 31.50 -19.60 -21.37
C ALA A 36 31.14 -18.50 -20.35
N ALA A 37 31.71 -17.32 -20.50
CA ALA A 37 31.35 -16.15 -19.67
C ALA A 37 29.92 -15.69 -19.93
N ALA A 38 29.44 -15.72 -21.17
CA ALA A 38 28.05 -15.35 -21.53
C ALA A 38 27.02 -16.39 -21.01
N THR A 39 27.35 -17.68 -21.00
CA THR A 39 26.48 -18.72 -20.43
C THR A 39 26.47 -18.72 -18.90
N LEU A 40 27.53 -18.30 -18.25
CA LEU A 40 27.62 -18.16 -16.79
C LEU A 40 26.80 -16.94 -16.25
N GLY A 41 26.60 -15.93 -17.06
CA GLY A 41 25.77 -14.74 -16.66
C GLY A 41 24.27 -14.99 -16.68
N ALA A 42 23.78 -16.12 -17.22
CA ALA A 42 22.35 -16.37 -17.45
C ALA A 42 21.68 -17.31 -16.42
N CYS A 43 22.42 -17.87 -15.44
CA CYS A 43 21.87 -18.80 -14.46
C CYS A 43 21.17 -18.04 -13.32
N SER A 44 19.89 -17.70 -13.49
CA SER A 44 19.01 -17.34 -12.37
C SER A 44 18.36 -18.61 -11.82
N MET A 45 18.41 -18.82 -10.50
CA MET A 45 17.71 -19.91 -9.81
C MET A 45 16.29 -19.53 -9.36
N ILE A 46 15.85 -18.31 -9.70
CA ILE A 46 14.48 -17.85 -9.45
C ILE A 46 13.52 -18.70 -10.30
N PRO A 47 12.50 -19.33 -9.70
CA PRO A 47 11.49 -20.05 -10.47
C PRO A 47 10.76 -19.12 -11.46
N VAL A 48 10.33 -19.66 -12.59
CA VAL A 48 9.46 -18.90 -13.51
C VAL A 48 8.19 -18.52 -12.77
N PHE A 49 7.88 -17.24 -12.79
CA PHE A 49 6.67 -16.74 -12.14
C PHE A 49 5.45 -17.01 -13.03
N GLU A 50 4.49 -17.73 -12.48
CA GLU A 50 3.16 -17.87 -13.06
C GLU A 50 2.17 -17.14 -12.17
N ARG A 51 1.44 -16.18 -12.75
CA ARG A 51 0.42 -15.43 -11.99
C ARG A 51 -0.71 -16.39 -11.62
N PRO A 52 -1.05 -16.54 -10.32
CA PRO A 52 -2.19 -17.34 -9.89
C PRO A 52 -3.48 -16.87 -10.53
N ALA A 53 -4.35 -17.80 -10.91
CA ALA A 53 -5.68 -17.48 -11.42
C ALA A 53 -6.52 -16.77 -10.35
N ALA A 54 -7.30 -15.78 -10.76
CA ALA A 54 -8.18 -15.08 -9.83
C ALA A 54 -9.29 -16.02 -9.30
N PRO A 55 -9.41 -16.23 -7.99
CA PRO A 55 -10.40 -17.16 -7.40
C PRO A 55 -11.80 -16.52 -7.29
N VAL A 56 -12.21 -15.75 -8.30
CA VAL A 56 -13.48 -15.02 -8.33
C VAL A 56 -14.14 -15.15 -9.71
N PRO A 57 -15.48 -15.04 -9.83
CA PRO A 57 -16.17 -15.03 -11.10
C PRO A 57 -15.71 -13.89 -12.01
N ALA A 58 -15.77 -14.09 -13.32
CA ALA A 58 -15.41 -13.10 -14.33
C ALA A 58 -16.32 -11.86 -14.32
N THR A 59 -17.53 -11.98 -13.79
CA THR A 59 -18.53 -10.89 -13.72
C THR A 59 -19.12 -10.79 -12.33
N PHE A 60 -19.54 -9.58 -11.94
CA PHE A 60 -20.23 -9.36 -10.66
C PHE A 60 -21.68 -9.83 -10.72
N PRO A 61 -22.22 -10.42 -9.64
CA PRO A 61 -23.58 -10.98 -9.61
C PRO A 61 -24.69 -9.97 -9.92
N GLN A 62 -24.51 -8.69 -9.58
CA GLN A 62 -25.48 -7.60 -9.78
C GLN A 62 -25.29 -6.85 -11.09
N ALA A 63 -24.34 -7.25 -11.93
CA ALA A 63 -24.14 -6.64 -13.25
C ALA A 63 -25.34 -6.97 -14.14
N THR A 64 -26.22 -6.00 -14.40
CA THR A 64 -27.26 -6.16 -15.40
C THR A 64 -26.56 -6.26 -16.76
N PRO A 65 -26.85 -7.30 -17.58
CA PRO A 65 -26.28 -7.38 -18.90
C PRO A 65 -26.77 -6.20 -19.73
N THR A 66 -25.98 -5.15 -19.84
CA THR A 66 -26.28 -4.03 -20.75
C THR A 66 -25.76 -4.43 -22.11
N ALA A 67 -26.65 -4.52 -23.07
CA ALA A 67 -26.40 -5.02 -24.43
C ALA A 67 -25.55 -4.10 -25.33
N ALA A 68 -24.86 -3.13 -24.78
CA ALA A 68 -23.93 -2.28 -25.55
C ALA A 68 -22.62 -2.09 -24.74
N PRO A 69 -21.45 -2.20 -25.38
CA PRO A 69 -20.19 -1.80 -24.76
C PRO A 69 -20.25 -0.29 -24.53
N VAL A 70 -20.51 0.11 -23.30
CA VAL A 70 -20.38 1.52 -22.92
C VAL A 70 -18.89 1.85 -22.94
N VAL A 71 -18.48 2.67 -23.90
CA VAL A 71 -17.14 3.30 -23.91
C VAL A 71 -17.13 4.37 -22.81
N ALA A 72 -17.18 3.94 -21.56
CA ALA A 72 -16.98 4.82 -20.43
C ALA A 72 -15.51 4.74 -20.00
N PRO A 73 -14.91 5.83 -19.52
CA PRO A 73 -13.58 5.79 -18.98
C PRO A 73 -13.51 4.73 -17.87
N LEU A 74 -12.45 3.93 -17.90
CA LEU A 74 -12.21 2.92 -16.85
C LEU A 74 -12.16 3.63 -15.49
N ALA A 75 -12.75 3.04 -14.47
CA ALA A 75 -12.85 3.64 -13.14
C ALA A 75 -11.47 4.01 -12.54
N ASP A 76 -10.41 3.32 -12.94
CA ASP A 76 -9.01 3.56 -12.56
C ASP A 76 -8.41 4.82 -13.22
N THR A 77 -9.05 5.40 -14.24
CA THR A 77 -8.59 6.61 -14.94
C THR A 77 -9.26 7.89 -14.46
N ILE A 78 -10.28 7.80 -13.59
CA ILE A 78 -10.99 8.96 -13.06
C ILE A 78 -10.18 9.58 -11.91
N ALA A 79 -9.75 10.83 -12.08
CA ALA A 79 -9.09 11.55 -11.00
C ALA A 79 -10.09 11.83 -9.87
N TRP A 80 -9.64 11.74 -8.61
CA TRP A 80 -10.50 11.99 -7.45
C TRP A 80 -11.14 13.39 -7.47
N ARG A 81 -10.48 14.38 -8.10
CA ARG A 81 -11.02 15.75 -8.26
C ARG A 81 -12.25 15.80 -9.17
N ASP A 82 -12.32 14.90 -10.15
CA ASP A 82 -13.45 14.82 -11.08
C ASP A 82 -14.57 13.96 -10.50
N TYR A 83 -14.22 13.13 -9.50
CA TYR A 83 -15.15 12.25 -8.81
C TYR A 83 -16.05 13.01 -7.81
N PHE A 84 -15.54 14.03 -7.12
CA PHE A 84 -16.29 14.82 -6.13
C PHE A 84 -16.71 16.17 -6.71
N ALA A 85 -18.01 16.47 -6.73
CA ALA A 85 -18.53 17.73 -7.25
C ALA A 85 -18.40 18.91 -6.27
N ASP A 86 -18.50 18.67 -4.95
CA ASP A 86 -18.41 19.74 -3.95
C ASP A 86 -16.99 20.27 -3.84
N GLN A 87 -16.82 21.57 -4.08
CA GLN A 87 -15.51 22.22 -4.04
C GLN A 87 -14.90 22.22 -2.62
N ARG A 88 -15.72 22.42 -1.57
CA ARG A 88 -15.26 22.43 -0.18
C ARG A 88 -14.69 21.06 0.21
N LEU A 89 -15.37 19.98 -0.19
CA LEU A 89 -14.89 18.63 0.01
C LEU A 89 -13.56 18.39 -0.73
N ARG A 90 -13.44 18.86 -1.98
CA ARG A 90 -12.16 18.75 -2.74
C ARG A 90 -11.02 19.48 -2.05
N GLU A 91 -11.29 20.67 -1.49
CA GLU A 91 -10.28 21.44 -0.74
C GLU A 91 -9.87 20.73 0.57
N VAL A 92 -10.83 20.15 1.31
CA VAL A 92 -10.54 19.35 2.51
C VAL A 92 -9.72 18.10 2.17
N ILE A 93 -10.04 17.39 1.07
CA ILE A 93 -9.24 16.25 0.59
C ILE A 93 -7.82 16.71 0.21
N ALA A 94 -7.69 17.85 -0.47
CA ALA A 94 -6.37 18.38 -0.83
C ALA A 94 -5.52 18.69 0.42
N LEU A 95 -6.12 19.33 1.44
CA LEU A 95 -5.46 19.57 2.73
C LEU A 95 -5.04 18.26 3.41
N ALA A 96 -5.90 17.23 3.36
CA ALA A 96 -5.57 15.93 3.93
C ALA A 96 -4.40 15.26 3.20
N LEU A 97 -4.40 15.28 1.86
CA LEU A 97 -3.31 14.71 1.06
C LEU A 97 -1.97 15.40 1.30
N GLU A 98 -1.98 16.68 1.66
CA GLU A 98 -0.78 17.45 1.98
C GLU A 98 -0.28 17.21 3.41
N ASN A 99 -1.20 17.13 4.40
CA ASN A 99 -0.86 17.22 5.81
C ASN A 99 -1.04 15.93 6.61
N ASN A 100 -1.71 14.90 6.05
CA ASN A 100 -1.98 13.66 6.77
C ASN A 100 -0.70 12.95 7.17
N ARG A 101 -0.61 12.53 8.45
CA ARG A 101 0.60 11.91 9.02
C ARG A 101 0.80 10.48 8.56
N ASP A 102 -0.26 9.72 8.34
CA ASP A 102 -0.17 8.33 7.88
C ASP A 102 0.30 8.27 6.43
N LEU A 103 -0.18 9.19 5.58
CA LEU A 103 0.32 9.30 4.20
C LEU A 103 1.79 9.73 4.16
N ARG A 104 2.23 10.58 5.08
CA ARG A 104 3.64 10.95 5.25
C ARG A 104 4.48 9.75 5.68
N VAL A 105 3.97 8.94 6.63
CA VAL A 105 4.63 7.68 7.04
C VAL A 105 4.73 6.71 5.85
N ALA A 106 3.67 6.58 5.05
CA ALA A 106 3.71 5.76 3.84
C ALA A 106 4.77 6.24 2.84
N ALA A 107 4.91 7.56 2.64
CA ALA A 107 5.96 8.13 1.79
C ALA A 107 7.37 7.84 2.33
N LEU A 108 7.59 8.00 3.64
CA LEU A 108 8.88 7.70 4.27
C LEU A 108 9.21 6.20 4.24
N ASN A 109 8.20 5.32 4.25
CA ASN A 109 8.39 3.88 4.06
C ASN A 109 8.93 3.54 2.65
N ILE A 110 8.55 4.31 1.61
CA ILE A 110 9.14 4.15 0.27
C ILE A 110 10.63 4.50 0.30
N GLU A 111 11.01 5.64 0.92
CA GLU A 111 12.41 6.04 1.02
C GLU A 111 13.23 5.02 1.83
N ARG A 112 12.65 4.47 2.90
CA ARG A 112 13.26 3.39 3.67
C ARG A 112 13.48 2.14 2.81
N ALA A 113 12.46 1.70 2.07
CA ALA A 113 12.55 0.53 1.21
C ALA A 113 13.54 0.74 0.05
N ARG A 114 13.58 1.96 -0.51
CA ARG A 114 14.58 2.37 -1.52
C ARG A 114 15.99 2.29 -0.97
N ALA A 115 16.22 2.77 0.26
CA ALA A 115 17.53 2.67 0.90
C ALA A 115 17.92 1.19 1.16
N GLN A 116 16.99 0.36 1.60
CA GLN A 116 17.21 -1.09 1.77
C GLN A 116 17.54 -1.78 0.43
N TYR A 117 16.83 -1.42 -0.64
CA TYR A 117 17.15 -1.90 -2.00
C TYR A 117 18.56 -1.46 -2.41
N GLY A 118 18.94 -0.18 -2.19
CA GLY A 118 20.28 0.31 -2.47
C GLY A 118 21.39 -0.41 -1.69
N ILE A 119 21.14 -0.79 -0.43
CA ILE A 119 22.06 -1.62 0.37
C ILE A 119 22.22 -2.99 -0.29
N GLN A 120 21.14 -3.65 -0.68
CA GLN A 120 21.19 -4.96 -1.30
C GLN A 120 21.83 -4.91 -2.70
N GLN A 121 21.58 -3.84 -3.46
CA GLN A 121 22.22 -3.59 -4.75
C GLN A 121 23.73 -3.38 -4.63
N ALA A 122 24.19 -2.77 -3.52
CA ALA A 122 25.63 -2.59 -3.28
C ALA A 122 26.38 -3.91 -3.12
N ASP A 123 25.72 -5.00 -2.71
CA ASP A 123 26.33 -6.34 -2.60
C ASP A 123 26.73 -6.93 -3.97
N LEU A 124 26.24 -6.36 -5.09
CA LEU A 124 26.67 -6.71 -6.44
C LEU A 124 28.10 -6.21 -6.75
N PHE A 125 28.64 -5.31 -5.95
CA PHE A 125 29.94 -4.68 -6.15
C PHE A 125 30.86 -4.91 -4.95
N PRO A 126 32.20 -4.95 -5.16
CA PRO A 126 33.12 -5.09 -4.05
C PRO A 126 33.16 -3.79 -3.20
N SER A 127 33.09 -3.95 -1.88
CA SER A 127 33.28 -2.83 -0.95
C SER A 127 34.77 -2.58 -0.71
N ILE A 128 35.30 -1.43 -1.14
CA ILE A 128 36.72 -1.10 -1.00
C ILE A 128 36.93 -0.34 0.32
N ALA A 129 37.89 -0.81 1.12
CA ALA A 129 38.22 -0.20 2.40
C ALA A 129 39.74 -0.03 2.55
N VAL A 130 40.11 0.99 3.32
CA VAL A 130 41.48 1.15 3.86
C VAL A 130 41.50 0.51 5.24
N SER A 131 42.48 -0.32 5.50
CA SER A 131 42.70 -0.95 6.81
C SER A 131 44.12 -0.74 7.27
N GLY A 132 44.31 -0.44 8.55
CA GLY A 132 45.59 -0.36 9.21
C GLY A 132 45.56 -1.20 10.48
N GLY A 133 46.64 -1.93 10.76
CA GLY A 133 46.64 -2.78 11.94
C GLY A 133 48.03 -3.23 12.34
N GLN A 134 48.14 -3.66 13.61
CA GLN A 134 49.30 -4.36 14.15
C GLN A 134 48.86 -5.73 14.63
N SER A 135 49.61 -6.76 14.23
CA SER A 135 49.52 -8.07 14.84
C SER A 135 50.83 -8.40 15.60
N ALA A 136 50.70 -8.96 16.79
CA ALA A 136 51.83 -9.44 17.55
C ALA A 136 51.50 -10.85 18.04
N GLN A 137 52.39 -11.82 17.75
CA GLN A 137 52.21 -13.23 18.08
C GLN A 137 53.49 -13.76 18.69
N ARG A 138 53.42 -14.40 19.87
CA ARG A 138 54.50 -15.20 20.42
C ARG A 138 54.41 -16.61 19.85
N VAL A 139 55.50 -17.04 19.16
CA VAL A 139 55.66 -18.39 18.67
C VAL A 139 56.53 -19.16 19.69
N PRO A 140 56.02 -20.23 20.30
CA PRO A 140 56.83 -21.12 21.18
C PRO A 140 58.00 -21.74 20.42
N GLY A 141 59.05 -22.14 21.15
CA GLY A 141 60.28 -22.65 20.54
C GLY A 141 60.09 -23.96 19.73
N ASP A 142 59.17 -24.80 20.17
CA ASP A 142 58.82 -26.05 19.49
C ASP A 142 58.10 -25.85 18.13
N LEU A 143 57.52 -24.65 17.89
CA LEU A 143 56.91 -24.24 16.65
C LEU A 143 57.75 -23.25 15.84
N SER A 144 58.87 -22.81 16.40
CA SER A 144 59.82 -21.88 15.76
C SER A 144 60.86 -22.64 14.94
N MET A 145 61.18 -22.16 13.75
CA MET A 145 62.24 -22.74 12.91
C MET A 145 63.64 -22.67 13.53
N THR A 146 63.84 -21.77 14.52
CA THR A 146 65.12 -21.59 15.24
C THR A 146 65.20 -22.37 16.51
N GLY A 147 64.14 -23.03 16.98
CA GLY A 147 64.07 -23.72 18.26
C GLY A 147 63.85 -22.81 19.48
N ASP A 148 63.95 -21.49 19.34
CA ASP A 148 63.75 -20.53 20.39
C ASP A 148 62.37 -19.84 20.26
N SER A 149 61.76 -19.47 21.40
CA SER A 149 60.54 -18.68 21.39
C SER A 149 60.83 -17.27 20.89
N ASN A 150 60.02 -16.79 19.92
CA ASN A 150 60.13 -15.42 19.45
C ASN A 150 58.77 -14.68 19.47
N VAL A 151 58.81 -13.34 19.44
CA VAL A 151 57.64 -12.50 19.25
C VAL A 151 57.71 -11.89 17.86
N SER A 152 56.88 -12.41 16.95
CA SER A 152 56.68 -11.79 15.65
C SER A 152 55.73 -10.65 15.76
N ARG A 153 56.10 -9.48 15.18
CA ARG A 153 55.25 -8.32 15.03
C ARG A 153 55.14 -7.97 13.58
N GLN A 154 53.93 -7.53 13.18
CA GLN A 154 53.68 -7.04 11.83
C GLN A 154 52.77 -5.82 11.89
N TYR A 155 53.18 -4.75 11.30
CA TYR A 155 52.37 -3.57 11.01
C TYR A 155 51.93 -3.65 9.54
N SER A 156 50.73 -3.21 9.25
CA SER A 156 50.19 -3.18 7.87
C SER A 156 49.29 -1.99 7.64
N ALA A 157 49.32 -1.47 6.43
CA ALA A 157 48.40 -0.48 5.90
C ALA A 157 47.98 -0.88 4.48
N ASN A 158 46.71 -1.24 4.30
CA ASN A 158 46.24 -1.85 3.07
C ASN A 158 44.98 -1.16 2.54
N LEU A 159 44.86 -1.10 1.23
CA LEU A 159 43.64 -0.80 0.48
C LEU A 159 43.17 -2.10 -0.19
N GLY A 160 41.89 -2.41 -0.11
CA GLY A 160 41.36 -3.61 -0.78
C GLY A 160 39.92 -3.91 -0.43
N PHE A 161 39.50 -5.09 -0.84
CA PHE A 161 38.17 -5.62 -0.54
C PHE A 161 38.30 -7.03 0.06
N ALA A 162 37.36 -7.37 0.93
CA ALA A 162 37.29 -8.69 1.55
C ALA A 162 35.98 -9.39 1.25
N SER A 163 36.08 -10.70 0.96
CA SER A 163 34.93 -11.60 0.80
C SER A 163 33.88 -11.15 -0.23
N TYR A 164 34.30 -10.45 -1.29
CA TYR A 164 33.40 -10.14 -2.40
C TYR A 164 32.95 -11.43 -3.08
N GLU A 165 31.64 -11.65 -3.15
CA GLU A 165 31.04 -12.84 -3.75
C GLU A 165 30.87 -12.68 -5.25
N LEU A 166 31.47 -13.64 -6.02
CA LEU A 166 31.17 -13.77 -7.44
C LEU A 166 29.89 -14.56 -7.64
N ASP A 167 28.81 -13.84 -8.05
CA ASP A 167 27.47 -14.41 -8.13
C ASP A 167 27.24 -15.22 -9.41
N PHE A 168 27.84 -16.43 -9.49
CA PHE A 168 27.64 -17.33 -10.61
C PHE A 168 26.27 -18.01 -10.64
N PHE A 169 25.68 -18.23 -9.47
CA PHE A 169 24.41 -18.95 -9.31
C PHE A 169 23.20 -18.07 -9.00
N GLY A 170 23.37 -16.75 -9.06
CA GLY A 170 22.28 -15.79 -8.92
C GLY A 170 21.78 -15.60 -7.49
N ARG A 171 22.57 -15.94 -6.45
CA ARG A 171 22.18 -15.74 -5.05
C ARG A 171 22.02 -14.27 -4.71
N VAL A 172 23.03 -13.45 -5.01
CA VAL A 172 23.04 -12.02 -4.71
C VAL A 172 22.00 -11.29 -5.56
N ARG A 173 21.92 -11.63 -6.85
CA ARG A 173 20.89 -11.09 -7.77
C ARG A 173 19.47 -11.46 -7.34
N SER A 174 19.24 -12.66 -6.79
CA SER A 174 17.94 -13.07 -6.27
C SER A 174 17.53 -12.26 -5.04
N LEU A 175 18.48 -11.93 -4.15
CA LEU A 175 18.24 -11.07 -2.99
C LEU A 175 18.01 -9.61 -3.40
N GLU A 176 18.72 -9.12 -4.40
CA GLU A 176 18.51 -7.81 -4.99
C GLU A 176 17.11 -7.70 -5.62
N GLU A 177 16.69 -8.69 -6.42
CA GLU A 177 15.37 -8.77 -7.00
C GLU A 177 14.27 -8.81 -5.91
N GLN A 178 14.48 -9.60 -4.85
CA GLN A 178 13.57 -9.61 -3.69
C GLN A 178 13.43 -8.21 -3.09
N ALA A 179 14.54 -7.51 -2.89
CA ALA A 179 14.54 -6.16 -2.32
C ALA A 179 13.86 -5.14 -3.26
N LEU A 180 14.08 -5.27 -4.58
CA LEU A 180 13.42 -4.46 -5.60
C LEU A 180 11.90 -4.65 -5.55
N GLN A 181 11.41 -5.89 -5.53
CA GLN A 181 9.98 -6.16 -5.48
C GLN A 181 9.35 -5.68 -4.17
N ASN A 182 10.05 -5.77 -3.04
CA ASN A 182 9.62 -5.18 -1.77
C ASN A 182 9.55 -3.64 -1.85
N TYR A 183 10.51 -2.99 -2.49
CA TYR A 183 10.46 -1.54 -2.72
C TYR A 183 9.24 -1.16 -3.58
N LEU A 184 8.99 -1.84 -4.69
CA LEU A 184 7.83 -1.61 -5.56
C LEU A 184 6.50 -1.88 -4.83
N ALA A 185 6.45 -2.87 -3.93
CA ALA A 185 5.29 -3.14 -3.08
C ALA A 185 4.95 -1.94 -2.17
N THR A 186 5.97 -1.24 -1.63
CA THR A 186 5.73 -0.04 -0.79
C THR A 186 5.21 1.16 -1.59
N GLU A 187 5.56 1.28 -2.86
CA GLU A 187 4.98 2.30 -3.74
C GLU A 187 3.47 2.09 -3.93
N GLU A 188 3.06 0.84 -4.17
CA GLU A 188 1.65 0.49 -4.31
C GLU A 188 0.89 0.61 -2.97
N ALA A 189 1.53 0.27 -1.84
CA ALA A 189 0.97 0.50 -0.51
C ALA A 189 0.66 1.99 -0.26
N ARG A 190 1.53 2.91 -0.68
CA ARG A 190 1.27 4.35 -0.60
C ARG A 190 0.08 4.76 -1.47
N ARG A 191 -0.02 4.24 -2.71
CA ARG A 191 -1.16 4.52 -3.60
C ARG A 191 -2.47 4.03 -2.97
N SER A 192 -2.48 2.84 -2.38
CA SER A 192 -3.61 2.28 -1.65
C SER A 192 -3.99 3.16 -0.45
N ALA A 193 -3.01 3.58 0.36
CA ALA A 193 -3.22 4.47 1.50
C ALA A 193 -3.80 5.84 1.06
N GLN A 194 -3.35 6.38 -0.08
CA GLN A 194 -3.89 7.62 -0.63
C GLN A 194 -5.37 7.48 -1.02
N ILE A 195 -5.75 6.38 -1.67
CA ILE A 195 -7.15 6.10 -2.05
C ILE A 195 -8.00 5.95 -0.79
N SER A 196 -7.52 5.20 0.20
CA SER A 196 -8.22 5.01 1.48
C SER A 196 -8.41 6.34 2.21
N LEU A 197 -7.37 7.19 2.28
CA LEU A 197 -7.47 8.50 2.92
C LEU A 197 -8.51 9.39 2.24
N VAL A 198 -8.54 9.43 0.90
CA VAL A 198 -9.55 10.18 0.14
C VAL A 198 -10.96 9.71 0.48
N ALA A 199 -11.17 8.39 0.54
CA ALA A 199 -12.46 7.80 0.90
C ALA A 199 -12.85 8.08 2.35
N GLU A 200 -11.91 7.98 3.29
CA GLU A 200 -12.13 8.23 4.72
C GLU A 200 -12.47 9.71 4.99
N VAL A 201 -11.75 10.65 4.37
CA VAL A 201 -12.03 12.09 4.48
C VAL A 201 -13.42 12.40 3.92
N ALA A 202 -13.75 11.87 2.74
CA ALA A 202 -15.08 12.06 2.15
C ALA A 202 -16.20 11.50 3.05
N ASN A 203 -16.02 10.30 3.59
CA ASN A 203 -16.96 9.68 4.51
C ASN A 203 -17.11 10.44 5.82
N ALA A 204 -16.02 10.96 6.41
CA ALA A 204 -16.04 11.76 7.63
C ALA A 204 -16.74 13.10 7.39
N TRP A 205 -16.47 13.76 6.27
CA TRP A 205 -17.10 15.01 5.88
C TRP A 205 -18.62 14.86 5.67
N LEU A 206 -19.04 13.77 4.97
CA LEU A 206 -20.46 13.45 4.76
C LEU A 206 -21.16 13.01 6.05
N ARG A 207 -20.43 12.37 6.98
CA ARG A 207 -20.96 12.06 8.32
C ARG A 207 -21.23 13.33 9.10
N LEU A 208 -20.27 14.25 9.12
CA LEU A 208 -20.43 15.55 9.74
C LEU A 208 -21.63 16.32 9.15
N ALA A 209 -21.84 16.28 7.82
CA ALA A 209 -23.00 16.87 7.18
C ALA A 209 -24.32 16.30 7.69
N ALA A 210 -24.41 14.98 7.79
CA ALA A 210 -25.59 14.29 8.30
C ALA A 210 -25.86 14.60 9.79
N ASP A 211 -24.80 14.64 10.60
CA ASP A 211 -24.95 14.84 12.03
C ASP A 211 -25.23 16.31 12.39
N ARG A 212 -24.80 17.27 11.56
CA ARG A 212 -25.26 18.67 11.63
C ARG A 212 -26.77 18.81 11.31
N GLU A 213 -27.24 18.09 10.29
CA GLU A 213 -28.68 18.08 9.95
C GLU A 213 -29.52 17.45 11.07
N ARG A 214 -29.01 16.35 11.70
CA ARG A 214 -29.64 15.75 12.90
C ARG A 214 -29.65 16.68 14.09
N LEU A 215 -28.58 17.44 14.32
CA LEU A 215 -28.50 18.44 15.38
C LEU A 215 -29.53 19.55 15.16
N ALA A 216 -29.64 20.08 13.93
CA ALA A 216 -30.62 21.07 13.58
C ALA A 216 -32.05 20.56 13.82
N LEU A 217 -32.38 19.34 13.41
CA LEU A 217 -33.64 18.68 13.66
C LEU A 217 -33.91 18.52 15.17
N ALA A 218 -32.90 18.10 15.95
CA ALA A 218 -33.04 17.96 17.41
C ALA A 218 -33.30 19.28 18.11
N HIS A 219 -32.63 20.37 17.71
CA HIS A 219 -32.88 21.71 18.23
C HIS A 219 -34.29 22.18 17.91
N ASN A 220 -34.78 22.05 16.68
CA ASN A 220 -36.11 22.36 16.26
C ASN A 220 -37.17 21.53 17.05
N THR A 221 -36.93 20.23 17.18
CA THR A 221 -37.79 19.32 17.96
C THR A 221 -37.85 19.74 19.43
N ARG A 222 -36.71 20.07 20.05
CA ARG A 222 -36.65 20.60 21.43
C ARG A 222 -37.49 21.85 21.59
N GLN A 223 -37.38 22.82 20.67
CA GLN A 223 -38.12 24.04 20.70
C GLN A 223 -39.66 23.79 20.61
N THR A 224 -40.06 22.92 19.67
CA THR A 224 -41.48 22.56 19.49
C THR A 224 -42.03 21.83 20.70
N ARG A 225 -41.28 20.90 21.30
CA ARG A 225 -41.70 20.17 22.52
C ARG A 225 -41.73 21.07 23.76
N GLN A 226 -40.83 22.05 23.86
CA GLN A 226 -40.91 23.08 24.93
C GLN A 226 -42.20 23.85 24.81
N ALA A 227 -42.58 24.37 23.64
CA ALA A 227 -43.79 25.09 23.42
C ALA A 227 -45.04 24.22 23.71
N SER A 228 -45.03 22.95 23.35
CA SER A 228 -46.12 22.00 23.67
C SER A 228 -46.23 21.76 25.17
N PHE A 229 -45.12 21.54 25.87
CA PHE A 229 -45.10 21.38 27.33
C PHE A 229 -45.68 22.61 28.05
N ASP A 230 -45.26 23.81 27.65
CA ASP A 230 -45.75 25.06 28.24
C ASP A 230 -47.24 25.26 28.01
N LEU A 231 -47.76 24.87 26.83
CA LEU A 231 -49.21 24.90 26.53
C LEU A 231 -49.97 23.90 27.42
N VAL A 232 -49.56 22.66 27.50
CA VAL A 232 -50.21 21.59 28.27
C VAL A 232 -50.19 21.94 29.76
N ARG A 233 -49.10 22.49 30.29
CA ARG A 233 -49.01 22.97 31.68
C ARG A 233 -50.02 24.05 31.99
N ARG A 234 -50.17 25.08 31.10
CA ARG A 234 -51.19 26.13 31.26
C ARG A 234 -52.59 25.54 31.18
N SER A 235 -52.83 24.54 30.34
CA SER A 235 -54.13 23.88 30.23
C SER A 235 -54.48 23.10 31.51
N LEU A 236 -53.47 22.52 32.22
CA LEU A 236 -53.70 21.93 33.55
C LEU A 236 -54.10 22.98 34.58
N GLU A 237 -53.46 24.16 34.60
CA GLU A 237 -53.80 25.26 35.49
C GLU A 237 -55.25 25.73 35.29
N LEU A 238 -55.80 25.60 34.08
CA LEU A 238 -57.18 25.89 33.72
C LEU A 238 -58.10 24.66 33.91
N GLY A 239 -57.60 23.50 34.37
CA GLY A 239 -58.39 22.29 34.57
C GLY A 239 -58.84 21.58 33.31
N ALA A 240 -58.24 21.91 32.15
CA ALA A 240 -58.61 21.33 30.84
C ALA A 240 -57.94 20.02 30.49
N VAL A 241 -56.82 19.67 31.15
CA VAL A 241 -56.05 18.44 30.92
C VAL A 241 -55.62 17.82 32.24
N SER A 242 -55.15 16.55 32.20
CA SER A 242 -54.69 15.81 33.37
C SER A 242 -53.23 16.09 33.70
N ALA A 243 -52.81 15.82 34.96
CA ALA A 243 -51.41 15.83 35.35
C ALA A 243 -50.60 14.78 34.56
N LEU A 244 -51.23 13.68 34.14
CA LEU A 244 -50.60 12.66 33.29
C LEU A 244 -50.13 13.27 31.96
N ASP A 245 -50.95 14.09 31.31
CA ASP A 245 -50.63 14.74 30.04
C ASP A 245 -49.41 15.66 30.18
N VAL A 246 -49.31 16.40 31.31
CA VAL A 246 -48.14 17.27 31.60
C VAL A 246 -46.86 16.42 31.74
N HIS A 247 -46.88 15.32 32.51
CA HIS A 247 -45.72 14.48 32.67
C HIS A 247 -45.32 13.75 31.38
N GLN A 248 -46.27 13.41 30.53
CA GLN A 248 -45.99 12.87 29.18
C GLN A 248 -45.30 13.90 28.28
N ALA A 249 -45.80 15.16 28.28
CA ALA A 249 -45.18 16.26 27.55
C ALA A 249 -43.78 16.57 28.09
N GLU A 250 -43.58 16.57 29.40
CA GLU A 250 -42.30 16.74 30.06
C GLU A 250 -41.30 15.65 29.64
N THR A 251 -41.73 14.39 29.64
CA THR A 251 -40.90 13.24 29.20
C THR A 251 -40.35 13.44 27.78
N LEU A 252 -41.21 13.91 26.83
CA LEU A 252 -40.76 14.18 25.46
C LEU A 252 -39.82 15.39 25.38
N LEU A 253 -40.04 16.41 26.17
CA LEU A 253 -39.16 17.57 26.25
C LEU A 253 -37.76 17.16 26.75
N GLN A 254 -37.70 16.38 27.86
CA GLN A 254 -36.42 15.96 28.42
C GLN A 254 -35.67 15.00 27.44
N SER A 255 -36.39 14.11 26.73
CA SER A 255 -35.83 13.29 25.66
C SER A 255 -35.24 14.18 24.55
N ALA A 256 -35.93 15.20 24.08
CA ALA A 256 -35.43 16.10 23.04
C ALA A 256 -34.22 16.93 23.49
N ARG A 257 -34.17 17.31 24.78
CA ARG A 257 -32.98 17.99 25.37
C ARG A 257 -31.76 17.05 25.38
N ALA A 258 -31.98 15.80 25.78
CA ALA A 258 -30.91 14.79 25.78
C ALA A 258 -30.40 14.49 24.36
N ASP A 259 -31.29 14.37 23.37
CA ASP A 259 -30.94 14.18 21.97
C ASP A 259 -30.13 15.36 21.40
N ALA A 260 -30.54 16.61 21.68
CA ALA A 260 -29.79 17.79 21.25
C ALA A 260 -28.37 17.80 21.83
N ALA A 261 -28.21 17.59 23.12
CA ALA A 261 -26.90 17.50 23.77
C ALA A 261 -26.03 16.35 23.21
N ARG A 262 -26.65 15.20 22.91
CA ARG A 262 -25.98 14.06 22.28
C ARG A 262 -25.46 14.43 20.88
N PHE A 263 -26.29 15.06 20.03
CA PHE A 263 -25.86 15.44 18.68
C PHE A 263 -24.84 16.58 18.69
N GLU A 264 -24.85 17.50 19.67
CA GLU A 264 -23.79 18.48 19.88
C GLU A 264 -22.43 17.76 20.10
N THR A 265 -22.42 16.71 20.93
CA THR A 265 -21.24 15.89 21.19
C THR A 265 -20.78 15.15 19.93
N VAL A 266 -21.71 14.54 19.19
CA VAL A 266 -21.39 13.80 17.96
C VAL A 266 -20.77 14.71 16.90
N VAL A 267 -21.36 15.90 16.68
CA VAL A 267 -20.81 16.91 15.74
C VAL A 267 -19.39 17.32 16.14
N ALA A 268 -19.15 17.53 17.45
CA ALA A 268 -17.81 17.85 17.94
C ALA A 268 -16.80 16.69 17.70
N GLN A 269 -17.23 15.46 17.93
CA GLN A 269 -16.41 14.25 17.66
C GLN A 269 -16.12 14.09 16.17
N ASP A 270 -17.09 14.29 15.28
CA ASP A 270 -16.89 14.22 13.83
C ASP A 270 -15.90 15.30 13.34
N ARG A 271 -15.96 16.50 13.90
CA ARG A 271 -14.96 17.55 13.62
C ARG A 271 -13.55 17.12 14.04
N ASN A 272 -13.42 16.47 15.20
CA ASN A 272 -12.13 15.97 15.68
C ASN A 272 -11.59 14.86 14.77
N VAL A 273 -12.44 13.93 14.33
CA VAL A 273 -12.06 12.88 13.37
C VAL A 273 -11.59 13.49 12.05
N LEU A 274 -12.34 14.48 11.52
CA LEU A 274 -11.98 15.16 10.29
C LEU A 274 -10.65 15.92 10.43
N ALA A 275 -10.44 16.61 11.57
CA ALA A 275 -9.18 17.29 11.86
C ALA A 275 -8.01 16.33 11.97
N GLN A 276 -8.20 15.15 12.55
CA GLN A 276 -7.19 14.08 12.59
C GLN A 276 -6.83 13.57 11.20
N LEU A 277 -7.82 13.28 10.36
CA LEU A 277 -7.60 12.81 8.98
C LEU A 277 -6.90 13.86 8.12
N VAL A 278 -7.24 15.13 8.30
CA VAL A 278 -6.58 16.26 7.61
C VAL A 278 -5.17 16.51 8.16
N GLY A 279 -4.88 16.08 9.39
CA GLY A 279 -3.60 16.32 10.06
C GLY A 279 -3.47 17.72 10.67
N GLY A 280 -4.58 18.44 10.83
CA GLY A 280 -4.66 19.78 11.40
C GLY A 280 -6.08 20.33 11.43
N GLY A 281 -6.25 21.57 11.91
CA GLY A 281 -7.57 22.22 11.94
C GLY A 281 -8.16 22.42 10.54
N VAL A 282 -9.45 22.13 10.38
CA VAL A 282 -10.20 22.41 9.14
C VAL A 282 -10.92 23.75 9.28
N PRO A 283 -10.73 24.70 8.34
CA PRO A 283 -11.46 25.98 8.36
C PRO A 283 -12.98 25.76 8.37
N ASP A 284 -13.71 26.53 9.16
CA ASP A 284 -15.17 26.41 9.25
C ASP A 284 -15.87 26.63 7.90
N THR A 285 -15.28 27.44 7.01
CA THR A 285 -15.77 27.69 5.65
C THR A 285 -15.78 26.48 4.75
N LEU A 286 -14.96 25.47 5.06
CA LEU A 286 -14.87 24.21 4.31
C LEU A 286 -15.75 23.10 4.91
N LEU A 287 -16.36 23.34 6.07
CA LEU A 287 -17.24 22.37 6.70
C LEU A 287 -18.62 22.36 6.04
N PRO A 288 -19.30 21.20 5.94
CA PRO A 288 -20.63 21.11 5.34
C PRO A 288 -21.69 21.70 6.25
N ASP A 289 -22.69 22.37 5.69
CA ASP A 289 -23.84 22.86 6.47
C ASP A 289 -24.90 21.76 6.65
N GLY A 290 -25.02 20.85 5.71
CA GLY A 290 -25.98 19.74 5.70
C GLY A 290 -25.81 18.87 4.45
N LEU A 291 -26.62 17.81 4.37
CA LEU A 291 -26.55 16.86 3.25
C LEU A 291 -27.12 17.41 1.93
N GLU A 292 -28.02 18.40 1.95
CA GLU A 292 -28.64 18.93 0.73
C GLU A 292 -27.62 19.62 -0.18
N GLN A 293 -26.64 20.27 0.42
CA GLN A 293 -25.54 20.92 -0.29
C GLN A 293 -24.37 19.99 -0.58
N ALA A 294 -24.34 18.84 0.09
CA ALA A 294 -23.24 17.87 0.04
C ALA A 294 -23.46 16.77 -1.01
N VAL A 295 -24.35 16.97 -1.99
CA VAL A 295 -24.60 15.98 -3.03
C VAL A 295 -23.34 15.82 -3.88
N ALA A 296 -22.51 14.85 -3.51
CA ALA A 296 -21.40 14.39 -4.31
C ALA A 296 -21.98 13.73 -5.57
N THR A 297 -21.85 14.39 -6.70
CA THR A 297 -22.10 13.75 -7.99
C THR A 297 -20.93 12.82 -8.23
N VAL A 298 -21.12 11.57 -7.88
CA VAL A 298 -20.18 10.52 -8.19
C VAL A 298 -20.39 10.18 -9.65
N ALA A 299 -19.33 10.21 -10.45
CA ALA A 299 -19.37 9.74 -11.81
C ALA A 299 -19.94 8.30 -11.85
N GLU A 300 -20.91 8.06 -12.72
CA GLU A 300 -21.50 6.72 -12.85
C GLU A 300 -20.45 5.71 -13.28
N LEU A 301 -20.20 4.73 -12.43
CA LEU A 301 -19.43 3.58 -12.83
C LEU A 301 -20.30 2.73 -13.76
N PRO A 302 -19.85 2.43 -14.99
CA PRO A 302 -20.60 1.61 -15.91
C PRO A 302 -20.88 0.24 -15.31
N ALA A 303 -22.12 -0.21 -15.40
CA ALA A 303 -22.48 -1.58 -15.09
C ALA A 303 -21.78 -2.52 -16.09
N GLY A 304 -21.19 -3.62 -15.61
CA GLY A 304 -20.53 -4.61 -16.49
C GLY A 304 -19.00 -4.50 -16.56
N VAL A 305 -18.36 -3.82 -15.60
CA VAL A 305 -16.91 -3.85 -15.44
C VAL A 305 -16.46 -5.30 -15.18
N PRO A 306 -15.58 -5.90 -16.01
CA PRO A 306 -15.08 -7.25 -15.78
C PRO A 306 -14.24 -7.28 -14.49
N SER A 307 -14.23 -8.42 -13.81
CA SER A 307 -13.46 -8.58 -12.57
C SER A 307 -11.93 -8.40 -12.77
N GLU A 308 -11.45 -8.49 -14.01
CA GLU A 308 -10.07 -8.21 -14.39
C GLU A 308 -9.59 -6.80 -13.99
N VAL A 309 -10.49 -5.81 -13.91
CA VAL A 309 -10.15 -4.46 -13.43
C VAL A 309 -9.61 -4.47 -12.01
N LEU A 310 -10.02 -5.46 -11.20
CA LEU A 310 -9.50 -5.62 -9.85
C LEU A 310 -7.99 -5.80 -9.81
N THR A 311 -7.39 -6.46 -10.82
CA THR A 311 -5.94 -6.71 -10.86
C THR A 311 -5.10 -5.43 -11.01
N ARG A 312 -5.73 -4.29 -11.29
CA ARG A 312 -5.07 -2.97 -11.36
C ARG A 312 -5.15 -2.20 -10.04
N ARG A 313 -5.89 -2.69 -9.06
CA ARG A 313 -5.97 -2.05 -7.74
C ARG A 313 -4.59 -2.06 -7.06
N PRO A 314 -4.16 -0.95 -6.45
CA PRO A 314 -2.85 -0.88 -5.82
C PRO A 314 -2.64 -1.90 -4.70
N ASP A 315 -3.67 -2.23 -3.93
CA ASP A 315 -3.62 -3.25 -2.87
C ASP A 315 -3.38 -4.66 -3.42
N ILE A 316 -3.95 -4.99 -4.59
CA ILE A 316 -3.72 -6.27 -5.27
C ILE A 316 -2.35 -6.29 -5.93
N VAL A 317 -1.93 -5.19 -6.59
CA VAL A 317 -0.59 -5.08 -7.15
C VAL A 317 0.48 -5.16 -6.06
N GLN A 318 0.24 -4.56 -4.89
CA GLN A 318 1.11 -4.70 -3.72
C GLN A 318 1.27 -6.17 -3.31
N ALA A 319 0.18 -6.92 -3.21
CA ALA A 319 0.22 -8.35 -2.87
C ALA A 319 0.94 -9.18 -3.95
N GLU A 320 0.77 -8.84 -5.24
CA GLU A 320 1.51 -9.46 -6.35
C GLU A 320 3.01 -9.18 -6.25
N ARG A 321 3.43 -7.94 -5.93
CA ARG A 321 4.84 -7.59 -5.70
C ARG A 321 5.44 -8.35 -4.52
N ALA A 322 4.70 -8.53 -3.44
CA ALA A 322 5.13 -9.34 -2.30
C ALA A 322 5.28 -10.83 -2.69
N LEU A 323 4.43 -11.35 -3.55
CA LEU A 323 4.54 -12.70 -4.10
C LEU A 323 5.78 -12.84 -5.00
N LEU A 324 6.07 -11.85 -5.86
CA LEU A 324 7.28 -11.81 -6.67
C LEU A 324 8.56 -11.77 -5.82
N ALA A 325 8.54 -10.99 -4.73
CA ALA A 325 9.64 -10.95 -3.77
C ALA A 325 9.89 -12.32 -3.11
N ALA A 326 8.83 -13.02 -2.72
CA ALA A 326 8.94 -14.37 -2.17
C ALA A 326 9.42 -15.37 -3.21
N ASN A 327 8.99 -15.26 -4.46
CA ASN A 327 9.49 -16.08 -5.56
C ASN A 327 11.00 -15.86 -5.79
N ALA A 328 11.48 -14.63 -5.71
CA ALA A 328 12.90 -14.31 -5.81
C ALA A 328 13.72 -14.91 -4.66
N SER A 329 13.18 -14.96 -3.43
CA SER A 329 13.84 -15.58 -2.29
C SER A 329 14.14 -17.09 -2.47
N ILE A 330 13.27 -17.81 -3.21
CA ILE A 330 13.51 -19.21 -3.57
C ILE A 330 14.78 -19.34 -4.41
N GLY A 331 15.01 -18.40 -5.33
CA GLY A 331 16.24 -18.36 -6.14
C GLY A 331 17.50 -18.28 -5.27
N ALA A 332 17.48 -17.41 -4.24
CA ALA A 332 18.58 -17.28 -3.29
C ALA A 332 18.78 -18.56 -2.45
N ALA A 333 17.69 -19.21 -2.00
CA ALA A 333 17.72 -20.45 -1.24
C ALA A 333 18.26 -21.62 -2.09
N ARG A 334 17.84 -21.73 -3.36
CA ARG A 334 18.37 -22.73 -4.30
C ARG A 334 19.84 -22.52 -4.62
N ALA A 335 20.26 -21.27 -4.83
CA ALA A 335 21.65 -20.91 -5.08
C ALA A 335 22.58 -21.28 -3.91
N ALA A 336 22.06 -21.34 -2.68
CA ALA A 336 22.83 -21.71 -1.48
C ALA A 336 23.32 -23.18 -1.48
N PHE A 337 22.78 -24.07 -2.31
CA PHE A 337 23.25 -25.42 -2.49
C PHE A 337 24.51 -25.52 -3.36
N PHE A 338 24.82 -24.48 -4.12
CA PHE A 338 25.93 -24.41 -5.07
C PHE A 338 27.17 -23.80 -4.43
N PRO A 339 28.36 -23.99 -5.08
CA PRO A 339 29.60 -23.41 -4.59
C PRO A 339 29.52 -21.88 -4.48
N ARG A 340 29.89 -21.33 -3.33
CA ARG A 340 30.08 -19.89 -3.13
C ARG A 340 31.57 -19.57 -3.39
N ILE A 341 31.80 -18.62 -4.29
CA ILE A 341 33.16 -18.18 -4.65
C ILE A 341 33.27 -16.73 -4.12
N THR A 342 34.21 -16.53 -3.18
CA THR A 342 34.51 -15.20 -2.65
C THR A 342 35.96 -14.82 -3.00
N LEU A 343 36.16 -13.53 -3.25
CA LEU A 343 37.45 -12.93 -3.49
C LEU A 343 37.80 -11.97 -2.36
N THR A 344 39.04 -12.07 -1.89
CA THR A 344 39.69 -11.08 -1.05
C THR A 344 40.92 -10.59 -1.74
N ALA A 345 41.10 -9.29 -1.91
CA ALA A 345 42.29 -8.71 -2.48
C ALA A 345 42.70 -7.45 -1.72
N THR A 346 43.97 -7.37 -1.38
CA THR A 346 44.55 -6.20 -0.73
C THR A 346 45.88 -5.83 -1.38
N ALA A 347 46.15 -4.52 -1.43
CA ALA A 347 47.45 -3.99 -1.81
C ALA A 347 47.81 -2.83 -0.83
N GLY A 348 49.08 -2.79 -0.43
CA GLY A 348 49.52 -1.78 0.55
C GLY A 348 50.97 -2.00 0.98
N THR A 349 51.24 -1.82 2.25
CA THR A 349 52.56 -1.92 2.87
C THR A 349 52.51 -2.80 4.11
N ALA A 350 53.58 -3.52 4.39
CA ALA A 350 53.76 -4.31 5.61
C ALA A 350 55.22 -4.25 6.09
N SER A 351 55.41 -4.15 7.41
CA SER A 351 56.74 -4.11 8.03
C SER A 351 56.74 -4.74 9.42
N SER A 352 57.89 -5.22 9.89
CA SER A 352 58.07 -5.71 11.27
C SER A 352 58.14 -4.59 12.29
N THR A 353 58.43 -3.35 11.86
CA THR A 353 58.50 -2.14 12.69
C THR A 353 57.56 -1.06 12.16
N LEU A 354 57.10 -0.17 13.01
CA LEU A 354 56.16 0.89 12.59
C LEU A 354 56.83 1.95 11.71
N ASP A 355 58.07 2.27 11.99
CA ASP A 355 58.89 3.26 11.25
C ASP A 355 59.21 2.79 9.84
N GLY A 356 59.38 1.46 9.63
CA GLY A 356 59.64 0.87 8.34
C GLY A 356 58.38 0.65 7.47
N LEU A 357 57.19 0.99 7.92
CA LEU A 357 55.92 0.67 7.23
C LEU A 357 55.81 1.31 5.85
N PHE A 358 56.39 2.49 5.66
CA PHE A 358 56.32 3.23 4.38
C PHE A 358 57.68 3.36 3.68
N ASP A 359 58.69 2.59 4.13
CA ASP A 359 60.00 2.59 3.52
C ASP A 359 60.02 1.84 2.17
N GLY A 360 61.06 2.08 1.37
CA GLY A 360 61.25 1.41 0.12
C GLY A 360 61.39 -0.13 0.33
N GLY A 361 60.53 -0.91 -0.35
CA GLY A 361 60.48 -2.36 -0.22
C GLY A 361 59.42 -2.94 0.72
N SER A 362 58.65 -2.10 1.42
CA SER A 362 57.54 -2.51 2.29
C SER A 362 56.25 -2.90 1.51
N GLY A 363 56.20 -2.69 0.19
CA GLY A 363 55.05 -3.01 -0.66
C GLY A 363 54.62 -4.47 -0.54
N ALA A 364 53.34 -4.67 -0.19
CA ALA A 364 52.75 -6.01 0.00
C ALA A 364 51.39 -6.08 -0.70
N TRP A 365 51.06 -7.24 -1.24
CA TRP A 365 49.74 -7.51 -1.77
C TRP A 365 49.29 -8.91 -1.44
N SER A 366 47.98 -9.15 -1.38
CA SER A 366 47.41 -10.50 -1.30
C SER A 366 46.19 -10.60 -2.23
N PHE A 367 46.04 -11.79 -2.81
CA PHE A 367 44.89 -12.18 -3.60
C PHE A 367 44.44 -13.57 -3.20
N VAL A 368 43.29 -13.69 -2.57
CA VAL A 368 42.81 -14.94 -1.96
C VAL A 368 41.43 -15.27 -2.50
N PRO A 369 41.34 -16.01 -3.62
CA PRO A 369 40.07 -16.63 -4.04
C PRO A 369 39.75 -17.78 -3.10
N GLN A 370 38.50 -17.88 -2.64
CA GLN A 370 38.03 -18.96 -1.79
C GLN A 370 36.76 -19.55 -2.39
N LEU A 371 36.72 -20.88 -2.49
CA LEU A 371 35.54 -21.64 -2.90
C LEU A 371 35.05 -22.45 -1.69
N ARG A 372 33.77 -22.30 -1.39
CA ARG A 372 33.09 -23.07 -0.34
C ARG A 372 31.87 -23.77 -0.93
N LEU A 373 31.91 -25.12 -0.93
CA LEU A 373 30.77 -25.97 -1.30
C LEU A 373 30.26 -26.67 -0.02
N PRO A 374 29.02 -26.44 0.38
CA PRO A 374 28.43 -27.16 1.51
C PRO A 374 28.12 -28.59 1.09
N ILE A 375 28.77 -29.58 1.78
CA ILE A 375 28.54 -31.01 1.53
C ILE A 375 27.53 -31.61 2.51
N PHE A 376 27.63 -31.21 3.77
CA PHE A 376 26.73 -31.68 4.82
C PHE A 376 26.43 -30.55 5.81
N GLU A 377 25.16 -30.19 5.92
CA GLU A 377 24.66 -29.09 6.76
C GLU A 377 23.47 -29.57 7.63
N ALA A 378 23.42 -30.87 7.92
CA ALA A 378 22.38 -31.49 8.77
C ALA A 378 20.93 -31.07 8.41
N GLY A 379 20.62 -30.92 7.11
CA GLY A 379 19.29 -30.55 6.62
C GLY A 379 19.01 -29.04 6.59
N ARG A 380 19.92 -28.18 7.06
CA ARG A 380 19.69 -26.71 7.14
C ARG A 380 19.35 -26.07 5.79
N LEU A 381 20.05 -26.44 4.72
CA LEU A 381 19.80 -25.89 3.38
C LEU A 381 18.42 -26.30 2.85
N GLN A 382 18.03 -27.56 3.05
CA GLN A 382 16.71 -28.04 2.64
C GLN A 382 15.61 -27.30 3.43
N ALA A 383 15.74 -27.20 4.75
CA ALA A 383 14.78 -26.46 5.57
C ALA A 383 14.68 -24.97 5.18
N SER A 384 15.80 -24.36 4.74
CA SER A 384 15.79 -22.96 4.25
C SER A 384 15.07 -22.84 2.90
N LEU A 385 15.19 -23.84 2.01
CA LEU A 385 14.44 -23.89 0.76
C LEU A 385 12.96 -24.11 1.03
N ASP A 386 12.60 -25.07 1.89
CA ASP A 386 11.23 -25.36 2.28
C ASP A 386 10.57 -24.10 2.87
N LEU A 387 11.29 -23.35 3.74
CA LEU A 387 10.82 -22.09 4.30
C LEU A 387 10.50 -21.05 3.21
N ALA A 388 11.37 -20.91 2.21
CA ALA A 388 11.15 -19.96 1.11
C ALA A 388 9.96 -20.38 0.23
N GLU A 389 9.80 -21.68 -0.03
CA GLU A 389 8.64 -22.20 -0.79
C GLU A 389 7.32 -22.05 -0.02
N ILE A 390 7.30 -22.35 1.28
CA ILE A 390 6.13 -22.12 2.15
C ILE A 390 5.79 -20.62 2.20
N GLN A 391 6.80 -19.73 2.28
CA GLN A 391 6.56 -18.29 2.27
C GLN A 391 5.92 -17.81 0.97
N ARG A 392 6.35 -18.37 -0.19
CA ARG A 392 5.66 -18.12 -1.48
C ARG A 392 4.21 -18.57 -1.43
N ASP A 393 3.92 -19.75 -0.91
CA ASP A 393 2.55 -20.29 -0.84
C ASP A 393 1.65 -19.48 0.09
N ILE A 394 2.21 -18.96 1.20
CA ILE A 394 1.53 -17.97 2.06
C ILE A 394 1.19 -16.71 1.26
N ASN A 395 2.13 -16.19 0.46
CA ASN A 395 1.89 -14.99 -0.35
C ASN A 395 0.90 -15.24 -1.50
N VAL A 396 0.82 -16.46 -2.06
CA VAL A 396 -0.25 -16.86 -3.00
C VAL A 396 -1.61 -16.73 -2.32
N ALA A 397 -1.77 -17.33 -1.13
CA ALA A 397 -3.03 -17.26 -0.39
C ALA A 397 -3.41 -15.80 0.01
N GLN A 398 -2.42 -14.97 0.33
CA GLN A 398 -2.64 -13.54 0.60
C GLN A 398 -3.07 -12.76 -0.65
N TYR A 399 -2.45 -13.02 -1.80
CA TYR A 399 -2.84 -12.45 -3.09
C TYR A 399 -4.28 -12.83 -3.47
N GLU A 400 -4.63 -14.11 -3.38
CA GLU A 400 -5.99 -14.59 -3.62
C GLU A 400 -7.02 -13.96 -2.67
N LYS A 401 -6.68 -13.85 -1.38
CA LYS A 401 -7.51 -13.17 -0.39
C LYS A 401 -7.72 -11.69 -0.71
N ALA A 402 -6.68 -10.98 -1.20
CA ALA A 402 -6.81 -9.59 -1.61
C ALA A 402 -7.82 -9.44 -2.77
N ILE A 403 -7.75 -10.32 -3.78
CA ILE A 403 -8.70 -10.35 -4.90
C ILE A 403 -10.12 -10.63 -4.41
N GLN A 404 -10.31 -11.64 -3.54
CA GLN A 404 -11.62 -11.97 -2.98
C GLN A 404 -12.21 -10.81 -2.16
N SER A 405 -11.39 -10.13 -1.36
CA SER A 405 -11.81 -8.97 -0.58
C SER A 405 -12.25 -7.82 -1.47
N ALA A 406 -11.46 -7.50 -2.50
CA ALA A 406 -11.78 -6.47 -3.47
C ALA A 406 -13.04 -6.80 -4.28
N PHE A 407 -13.22 -8.07 -4.68
CA PHE A 407 -14.43 -8.53 -5.37
C PHE A 407 -15.66 -8.35 -4.49
N ARG A 408 -15.58 -8.76 -3.21
CA ARG A 408 -16.67 -8.59 -2.25
C ARG A 408 -17.02 -7.11 -2.05
N GLU A 409 -16.04 -6.23 -1.89
CA GLU A 409 -16.27 -4.79 -1.71
C GLU A 409 -17.04 -4.18 -2.89
N VAL A 410 -16.67 -4.54 -4.12
CA VAL A 410 -17.37 -4.06 -5.32
C VAL A 410 -18.77 -4.69 -5.42
N ALA A 411 -18.92 -5.98 -5.14
CA ALA A 411 -20.21 -6.66 -5.16
C ALA A 411 -21.19 -6.06 -4.12
N ASP A 412 -20.69 -5.79 -2.90
CA ASP A 412 -21.47 -5.15 -1.83
C ASP A 412 -21.92 -3.73 -2.24
N ALA A 413 -21.01 -2.94 -2.82
CA ALA A 413 -21.34 -1.60 -3.31
C ALA A 413 -22.39 -1.62 -4.45
N LEU A 414 -22.29 -2.58 -5.37
CA LEU A 414 -23.28 -2.76 -6.43
C LEU A 414 -24.65 -3.19 -5.90
N ALA A 415 -24.69 -4.08 -4.89
CA ALA A 415 -25.92 -4.50 -4.22
C ALA A 415 -26.60 -3.33 -3.49
N GLU A 416 -25.82 -2.51 -2.78
CA GLU A 416 -26.36 -1.32 -2.13
C GLU A 416 -26.89 -0.30 -3.15
N ARG A 417 -26.16 -0.06 -4.23
CA ARG A 417 -26.59 0.81 -5.34
C ARG A 417 -27.91 0.36 -5.95
N ALA A 418 -28.11 -0.93 -6.13
CA ALA A 418 -29.33 -1.47 -6.75
C ALA A 418 -30.60 -1.13 -5.97
N THR A 419 -30.50 -0.93 -4.65
CA THR A 419 -31.68 -0.74 -3.76
C THR A 419 -31.77 0.66 -3.17
N VAL A 420 -30.71 1.48 -3.21
CA VAL A 420 -30.64 2.74 -2.49
C VAL A 420 -31.71 3.76 -2.95
N ALA A 421 -31.99 3.85 -4.23
CA ALA A 421 -32.98 4.77 -4.79
C ALA A 421 -34.41 4.45 -4.29
N GLU A 422 -34.80 3.17 -4.31
CA GLU A 422 -36.10 2.70 -3.83
C GLU A 422 -36.24 2.95 -2.33
N ARG A 423 -35.19 2.63 -1.57
CA ARG A 423 -35.16 2.83 -0.11
C ARG A 423 -35.33 4.31 0.27
N ILE A 424 -34.70 5.23 -0.46
CA ILE A 424 -34.85 6.67 -0.22
C ILE A 424 -36.25 7.16 -0.58
N ASP A 425 -36.79 6.75 -1.73
CA ASP A 425 -38.15 7.11 -2.14
C ASP A 425 -39.16 6.64 -1.09
N ALA A 426 -39.07 5.38 -0.64
CA ALA A 426 -39.92 4.85 0.43
C ALA A 426 -39.82 5.66 1.75
N ARG A 427 -38.60 6.07 2.14
CA ARG A 427 -38.39 6.90 3.35
C ARG A 427 -38.92 8.32 3.19
N ARG A 428 -38.78 8.95 2.03
CA ARG A 428 -39.39 10.26 1.75
C ARG A 428 -40.92 10.21 1.84
N LYS A 429 -41.53 9.17 1.26
CA LYS A 429 -42.98 8.94 1.37
C LYS A 429 -43.44 8.68 2.81
N GLN A 430 -42.61 7.94 3.58
CA GLN A 430 -42.88 7.74 5.01
C GLN A 430 -42.83 9.05 5.78
N VAL A 431 -41.84 9.89 5.59
CA VAL A 431 -41.78 11.23 6.24
C VAL A 431 -42.98 12.06 5.85
N ALA A 432 -43.36 12.14 4.57
CA ALA A 432 -44.53 12.88 4.13
C ALA A 432 -45.84 12.35 4.76
N ALA A 433 -46.01 11.02 4.88
CA ALA A 433 -47.19 10.42 5.51
C ALA A 433 -47.22 10.70 7.03
N THR A 434 -46.09 10.55 7.75
CA THR A 434 -46.00 10.84 9.18
C THR A 434 -46.19 12.36 9.47
N GLN A 435 -45.70 13.23 8.59
CA GLN A 435 -45.90 14.67 8.70
C GLN A 435 -47.39 15.04 8.54
N ASN A 436 -48.11 14.45 7.60
CA ASN A 436 -49.54 14.63 7.44
C ASN A 436 -50.33 14.07 8.62
N SER A 437 -49.95 12.87 9.11
CA SER A 437 -50.53 12.28 10.31
C SER A 437 -50.36 13.19 11.52
N PHE A 438 -49.17 13.75 11.72
CA PHE A 438 -48.94 14.72 12.78
C PHE A 438 -49.83 15.98 12.65
N LYS A 439 -49.89 16.58 11.47
CA LYS A 439 -50.73 17.75 11.21
C LYS A 439 -52.20 17.51 11.54
N LEU A 440 -52.71 16.33 11.11
CA LEU A 440 -54.10 15.94 11.40
C LEU A 440 -54.35 15.67 12.89
N SER A 441 -53.44 14.97 13.57
CA SER A 441 -53.51 14.68 15.00
C SER A 441 -53.45 15.99 15.83
N ASP A 442 -52.62 16.94 15.47
CA ASP A 442 -52.52 18.27 16.13
C ASP A 442 -53.84 19.04 15.97
N ALA A 443 -54.39 19.10 14.77
CA ALA A 443 -55.67 19.77 14.51
C ALA A 443 -56.83 19.14 15.29
N ARG A 444 -56.90 17.79 15.34
CA ARG A 444 -57.97 17.06 16.10
C ARG A 444 -57.80 17.22 17.59
N TYR A 445 -56.59 17.19 18.13
CA TYR A 445 -56.31 17.47 19.54
C TYR A 445 -56.72 18.89 19.91
N ARG A 446 -56.32 19.90 19.13
CA ARG A 446 -56.73 21.31 19.36
C ARG A 446 -58.25 21.52 19.25
N GLY A 447 -58.92 20.75 18.42
CA GLY A 447 -60.39 20.72 18.30
C GLY A 447 -61.10 19.94 19.40
N GLY A 448 -60.37 19.34 20.34
CA GLY A 448 -60.96 18.55 21.45
C GLY A 448 -61.55 17.21 21.02
N VAL A 449 -61.23 16.73 19.81
CA VAL A 449 -61.76 15.49 19.23
C VAL A 449 -60.93 14.26 19.57
N ASP A 450 -59.62 14.45 19.78
CA ASP A 450 -58.67 13.38 20.05
C ASP A 450 -57.90 13.58 21.36
N SER A 451 -57.34 12.45 21.88
CA SER A 451 -56.52 12.49 23.09
C SER A 451 -55.11 13.04 22.80
N TYR A 452 -54.48 13.57 23.84
CA TYR A 452 -53.10 14.04 23.77
C TYR A 452 -52.14 12.89 23.40
N LEU A 453 -52.45 11.65 23.77
CA LEU A 453 -51.64 10.46 23.45
C LEU A 453 -51.51 10.23 21.94
N SER A 454 -52.59 10.43 21.14
CA SER A 454 -52.55 10.33 19.69
C SER A 454 -51.61 11.34 19.05
N LEU A 455 -51.59 12.57 19.56
CA LEU A 455 -50.66 13.61 19.14
C LEU A 455 -49.20 13.26 19.48
N LEU A 456 -48.95 12.75 20.70
CA LEU A 456 -47.64 12.34 21.15
C LEU A 456 -47.04 11.23 20.26
N ASP A 457 -47.86 10.22 19.91
CA ASP A 457 -47.43 9.11 19.05
C ASP A 457 -47.09 9.58 17.63
N ALA A 458 -47.92 10.49 17.07
CA ALA A 458 -47.62 11.09 15.77
C ALA A 458 -46.34 11.93 15.78
N GLN A 459 -46.08 12.69 16.88
CA GLN A 459 -44.84 13.45 17.04
C GLN A 459 -43.58 12.51 17.11
N ARG A 460 -43.67 11.40 17.85
CA ARG A 460 -42.58 10.43 17.96
C ARG A 460 -42.28 9.78 16.60
N SER A 461 -43.34 9.37 15.90
CA SER A 461 -43.25 8.71 14.60
C SER A 461 -42.64 9.65 13.55
N LEU A 462 -43.00 10.91 13.51
CA LEU A 462 -42.41 11.91 12.60
C LEU A 462 -40.93 12.09 12.88
N TYR A 463 -40.54 12.37 14.12
CA TYR A 463 -39.17 12.59 14.50
C TYR A 463 -38.26 11.37 14.16
N ALA A 464 -38.77 10.17 14.44
CA ALA A 464 -38.02 8.92 14.08
C ALA A 464 -37.88 8.77 12.57
N ALA A 465 -38.93 9.05 11.79
CA ALA A 465 -38.87 8.97 10.32
C ALA A 465 -37.87 9.98 9.71
N GLU A 466 -37.84 11.21 10.23
CA GLU A 466 -36.91 12.25 9.79
C GLU A 466 -35.46 11.88 10.09
N LEU A 467 -35.14 11.38 11.31
CA LEU A 467 -33.80 10.90 11.67
C LEU A 467 -33.33 9.76 10.77
N GLU A 468 -34.23 8.81 10.45
CA GLU A 468 -33.91 7.71 9.53
C GLU A 468 -33.66 8.17 8.10
N LEU A 469 -34.45 9.13 7.60
CA LEU A 469 -34.26 9.71 6.27
C LEU A 469 -32.88 10.36 6.14
N ILE A 470 -32.45 11.17 7.13
CA ILE A 470 -31.11 11.79 7.15
C ILE A 470 -30.03 10.69 7.05
N GLY A 471 -30.15 9.62 7.86
CA GLY A 471 -29.21 8.51 7.84
C GLY A 471 -29.11 7.83 6.48
N ARG A 472 -30.24 7.63 5.79
CA ARG A 472 -30.27 6.98 4.46
C ARG A 472 -29.79 7.89 3.33
N ARG A 473 -30.06 9.20 3.41
CA ARG A 473 -29.53 10.17 2.44
C ARG A 473 -27.99 10.20 2.45
N ARG A 474 -27.35 10.07 3.61
CA ARG A 474 -25.89 9.94 3.69
C ARG A 474 -25.39 8.74 2.89
N LEU A 475 -26.00 7.57 3.04
CA LEU A 475 -25.60 6.36 2.31
C LEU A 475 -25.78 6.51 0.79
N ALA A 476 -26.79 7.27 0.34
CA ALA A 476 -27.01 7.51 -1.07
C ALA A 476 -25.95 8.41 -1.72
N VAL A 477 -25.40 9.33 -0.94
CA VAL A 477 -24.34 10.22 -1.41
C VAL A 477 -23.00 9.47 -1.53
N THR A 478 -22.80 8.45 -0.69
CA THR A 478 -21.61 7.57 -0.77
C THR A 478 -21.75 6.45 -1.81
N ALA A 479 -22.99 6.10 -2.21
CA ALA A 479 -23.25 5.15 -3.27
C ALA A 479 -23.40 5.89 -4.61
N PRO A 480 -22.74 5.47 -5.71
CA PRO A 480 -22.82 6.15 -7.00
C PRO A 480 -24.27 6.26 -7.48
N SER A 481 -24.74 7.50 -7.63
CA SER A 481 -26.16 7.84 -7.94
C SER A 481 -26.55 7.48 -9.37
N HIS A 482 -27.72 6.89 -9.52
CA HIS A 482 -28.41 6.77 -10.82
C HIS A 482 -29.19 8.07 -11.11
N PRO A 483 -29.21 8.60 -12.33
CA PRO A 483 -30.09 9.73 -12.65
C PRO A 483 -31.55 9.30 -12.42
N PRO A 484 -32.44 10.22 -11.99
CA PRO A 484 -33.86 9.90 -11.90
C PRO A 484 -34.34 9.49 -13.30
N ARG A 485 -34.96 8.30 -13.38
CA ARG A 485 -35.67 7.91 -14.60
C ARG A 485 -36.66 9.04 -14.89
N SER A 486 -36.38 9.80 -15.94
CA SER A 486 -37.35 10.76 -16.46
C SER A 486 -38.61 9.98 -16.81
N GLY A 487 -39.59 10.04 -15.91
CA GLY A 487 -40.95 9.65 -16.26
C GLY A 487 -41.36 10.50 -17.46
N ARG A 488 -41.53 9.89 -18.60
CA ARG A 488 -42.34 10.47 -19.67
C ARG A 488 -43.80 10.17 -19.36
N PRO A 489 -44.68 11.07 -19.81
CA PRO A 489 -46.07 11.21 -19.41
C PRO A 489 -46.92 10.01 -19.71
#